data_55d7d382e55a027847f0335056e8b840
#
_entry.id   55d7d382e55a027847f0335056e8b840
#
_cell.length_a   1.000
_cell.length_b   1.000
_cell.length_c   1.000
_cell.angle_alpha   90.00
_cell.angle_beta   90.00
_cell.angle_gamma   90.00
#
_symmetry.space_group_name_H-M   'P 1'
#
loop_
_entity.id
_entity.type
_entity.pdbx_description
1 polymer ?
#
loop_
_entity_poly.entity_id
_entity_poly.type
_entity_poly.pdbx_seq_one_letter_code
_entity_poly.pdbx_strand_id
1 'polypeptide(L)'
;MDGFGKEKGNMNPHFVYLYKNKFELEAVSNKYDMNGLSPLNGYEPKYNPNYWNNNKNIKNNNNCYSYSVNNKNHHFGKPQPGYFARFNHIQNNQYKCVHFFKRILNDIPSVYLTSFKQKCKKGFHKAFFAIDSNKNEHDYHFYRQDTNQLWSHKPGTTNVINYDADYKIIKNPLKANRNYSAYNYDKPCFFFCVNNKFGKTKAQI
;
A
#
# COMPACT_ATOMS: atom_id res chain seq x y z
N MET A 1 -1.91 7.39 30.72
CA MET A 1 -0.97 6.25 31.01
C MET A 1 -0.95 5.40 29.78
N ASP A 2 0.11 5.55 28.98
CA ASP A 2 0.20 4.94 27.65
C ASP A 2 0.82 3.57 27.77
N GLY A 3 -0.03 2.53 27.78
CA GLY A 3 0.38 1.14 27.79
C GLY A 3 1.08 0.75 26.49
N PHE A 4 2.37 1.04 26.38
CA PHE A 4 3.24 0.43 25.37
C PHE A 4 3.62 -0.96 25.84
N GLY A 5 2.98 -1.98 25.26
CA GLY A 5 3.43 -3.37 25.43
C GLY A 5 4.89 -3.48 25.01
N LYS A 6 5.73 -3.89 25.97
CA LYS A 6 7.14 -4.22 25.74
C LYS A 6 7.24 -5.57 25.02
N GLU A 7 7.09 -5.58 23.69
CA GLU A 7 7.64 -6.68 22.91
C GLU A 7 8.99 -6.23 22.32
N LYS A 8 10.05 -6.86 22.81
CA LYS A 8 11.41 -6.81 22.24
C LYS A 8 11.46 -7.63 20.95
N GLY A 9 10.72 -7.21 19.93
CA GLY A 9 10.96 -7.65 18.56
C GLY A 9 12.06 -6.76 17.97
N ASN A 10 13.06 -7.35 17.33
CA ASN A 10 14.10 -6.64 16.58
C ASN A 10 13.43 -5.78 15.51
N MET A 11 13.12 -4.52 15.84
CA MET A 11 12.60 -3.55 14.88
C MET A 11 13.67 -3.32 13.81
N ASN A 12 13.25 -3.39 12.53
CA ASN A 12 14.11 -3.09 11.40
C ASN A 12 14.80 -1.72 11.65
N PRO A 13 16.15 -1.64 11.57
CA PRO A 13 16.91 -0.41 11.83
C PRO A 13 16.40 0.80 11.05
N HIS A 14 15.89 0.62 9.82
CA HIS A 14 15.26 1.66 9.04
C HIS A 14 13.99 2.23 9.68
N PHE A 15 13.22 1.40 10.40
CA PHE A 15 12.03 1.87 11.10
C PHE A 15 12.39 2.76 12.29
N VAL A 16 13.40 2.38 13.06
CA VAL A 16 13.90 3.19 14.21
C VAL A 16 14.42 4.53 13.72
N TYR A 17 15.12 4.56 12.59
CA TYR A 17 15.64 5.78 11.97
C TYR A 17 14.49 6.71 11.50
N LEU A 18 13.50 6.18 10.81
CA LEU A 18 12.33 6.91 10.32
C LEU A 18 11.40 7.40 11.45
N TYR A 19 11.30 6.63 12.55
CA TYR A 19 10.49 7.04 13.70
C TYR A 19 11.15 8.17 14.50
N LYS A 20 12.48 8.22 14.53
CA LYS A 20 13.25 9.29 15.17
C LYS A 20 13.27 10.58 14.34
N ASN A 21 13.20 10.49 13.02
CA ASN A 21 13.31 11.63 12.10
C ASN A 21 12.00 11.86 11.34
N LYS A 22 11.11 12.63 11.95
CA LYS A 22 9.75 12.98 11.51
C LYS A 22 9.65 13.51 10.05
N PHE A 23 10.78 13.87 9.43
CA PHE A 23 10.85 14.53 8.13
C PHE A 23 11.33 13.66 6.97
N GLU A 24 11.77 12.44 7.20
CA GLU A 24 12.47 11.64 6.18
C GLU A 24 11.61 10.64 5.41
N LEU A 25 10.39 10.32 5.86
CA LEU A 25 9.45 9.51 5.06
C LEU A 25 9.12 10.17 3.71
N GLU A 26 9.08 11.50 3.70
CA GLU A 26 8.87 12.29 2.46
C GLU A 26 10.16 12.40 1.61
N ALA A 27 11.33 12.41 2.24
CA ALA A 27 12.61 12.58 1.55
C ALA A 27 13.10 11.29 0.86
N VAL A 28 12.82 10.12 1.42
CA VAL A 28 13.24 8.83 0.84
C VAL A 28 12.49 8.54 -0.46
N SER A 29 11.25 9.01 -0.61
CA SER A 29 10.48 8.82 -1.84
C SER A 29 10.89 9.74 -2.99
N ASN A 30 11.44 10.92 -2.70
CA ASN A 30 11.62 12.01 -3.68
C ASN A 30 13.07 12.25 -4.15
N LYS A 31 14.06 11.58 -3.57
CA LYS A 31 15.49 11.94 -3.73
C LYS A 31 16.23 11.21 -4.86
N TYR A 32 15.62 10.24 -5.55
CA TYR A 32 16.30 9.43 -6.55
C TYR A 32 15.69 9.60 -7.94
N ASP A 33 16.53 9.44 -8.96
CA ASP A 33 16.08 9.39 -10.36
C ASP A 33 14.94 8.38 -10.53
N MET A 34 13.77 8.89 -10.87
CA MET A 34 12.51 8.14 -11.01
C MET A 34 12.22 7.78 -12.46
N ASN A 35 13.21 7.86 -13.34
CA ASN A 35 13.04 7.48 -14.74
C ASN A 35 13.06 5.95 -14.89
N GLY A 36 12.42 5.47 -15.95
CA GLY A 36 12.30 4.05 -16.25
C GLY A 36 11.29 3.31 -15.37
N LEU A 37 11.40 1.99 -15.35
CA LEU A 37 10.52 1.09 -14.61
C LEU A 37 11.13 0.69 -13.25
N SER A 38 10.26 0.40 -12.30
CA SER A 38 10.67 -0.18 -11.02
C SER A 38 11.11 -1.63 -11.21
N PRO A 39 12.28 -2.04 -10.66
CA PRO A 39 12.81 -3.38 -10.88
C PRO A 39 11.94 -4.46 -10.21
N LEU A 40 11.83 -5.61 -10.88
CA LEU A 40 11.17 -6.82 -10.38
C LEU A 40 12.16 -7.70 -9.59
N ASN A 41 11.63 -8.47 -8.64
CA ASN A 41 12.35 -9.53 -7.95
C ASN A 41 11.87 -10.95 -8.33
N GLY A 42 10.81 -11.06 -9.17
CA GLY A 42 10.21 -12.31 -9.62
C GLY A 42 9.10 -12.85 -8.70
N TYR A 43 8.70 -12.11 -7.69
CA TYR A 43 7.64 -12.48 -6.74
C TYR A 43 6.44 -11.53 -6.78
N GLU A 44 6.39 -10.63 -7.73
CA GLU A 44 5.28 -9.72 -7.92
C GLU A 44 4.00 -10.49 -8.28
N PRO A 45 2.83 -10.07 -7.77
CA PRO A 45 1.55 -10.65 -8.19
C PRO A 45 1.28 -10.41 -9.68
N LYS A 46 0.65 -11.36 -10.34
CA LYS A 46 0.19 -11.17 -11.72
C LYS A 46 -0.96 -10.16 -11.77
N TYR A 47 -0.93 -9.24 -12.73
CA TYR A 47 -2.10 -8.42 -13.05
C TYR A 47 -3.20 -9.33 -13.60
N ASN A 48 -4.23 -9.55 -12.82
CA ASN A 48 -5.39 -10.37 -13.19
C ASN A 48 -6.68 -9.71 -12.68
N PRO A 49 -7.22 -8.73 -13.42
CA PRO A 49 -8.41 -8.02 -13.01
C PRO A 49 -9.62 -8.94 -12.85
N ASN A 50 -9.78 -9.96 -13.71
CA ASN A 50 -10.91 -10.89 -13.63
C ASN A 50 -10.98 -11.61 -12.28
N TYR A 51 -9.84 -11.94 -11.71
CA TYR A 51 -9.76 -12.60 -10.40
C TYR A 51 -10.31 -11.73 -9.24
N TRP A 52 -10.34 -10.40 -9.43
CA TRP A 52 -10.85 -9.45 -8.43
C TRP A 52 -12.22 -8.89 -8.80
N ASN A 53 -12.57 -8.85 -10.08
CA ASN A 53 -13.72 -8.12 -10.59
C ASN A 53 -14.95 -9.01 -10.85
N ASN A 54 -14.74 -10.27 -11.29
CA ASN A 54 -15.84 -11.14 -11.75
C ASN A 54 -16.75 -11.64 -10.62
N ASN A 55 -16.27 -11.70 -9.40
CA ASN A 55 -17.08 -12.05 -8.25
C ASN A 55 -17.53 -10.78 -7.50
N LYS A 56 -18.82 -10.53 -7.44
CA LYS A 56 -19.41 -9.34 -6.80
C LYS A 56 -19.01 -9.21 -5.33
N ASN A 57 -18.96 -10.31 -4.59
CA ASN A 57 -18.56 -10.30 -3.17
C ASN A 57 -17.08 -9.92 -3.04
N ILE A 58 -16.19 -10.49 -3.86
CA ILE A 58 -14.79 -10.13 -3.87
C ILE A 58 -14.61 -8.65 -4.22
N LYS A 59 -15.26 -8.20 -5.28
CA LYS A 59 -15.17 -6.81 -5.72
C LYS A 59 -15.63 -5.83 -4.63
N ASN A 60 -16.74 -6.09 -3.98
CA ASN A 60 -17.35 -5.19 -3.01
C ASN A 60 -16.69 -5.23 -1.63
N ASN A 61 -16.10 -6.36 -1.23
CA ASN A 61 -15.46 -6.53 0.08
C ASN A 61 -13.96 -6.23 0.09
N ASN A 62 -13.40 -5.81 -1.03
CA ASN A 62 -11.99 -5.44 -1.14
C ASN A 62 -11.83 -4.03 -1.68
N ASN A 63 -10.75 -3.38 -1.26
CA ASN A 63 -10.39 -2.02 -1.64
C ASN A 63 -8.92 -1.92 -2.07
N CYS A 64 -8.39 -0.70 -2.19
CA CYS A 64 -7.00 -0.45 -2.54
C CYS A 64 -6.01 -1.10 -1.58
N TYR A 65 -6.30 -1.13 -0.28
CA TYR A 65 -5.41 -1.73 0.73
C TYR A 65 -5.34 -3.25 0.56
N SER A 66 -6.47 -3.96 0.61
CA SER A 66 -6.50 -5.41 0.44
C SER A 66 -5.89 -5.86 -0.90
N TYR A 67 -6.11 -5.08 -1.97
CA TYR A 67 -5.50 -5.33 -3.27
C TYR A 67 -3.98 -5.16 -3.24
N SER A 68 -3.49 -4.07 -2.65
CA SER A 68 -2.06 -3.77 -2.60
C SER A 68 -1.25 -4.79 -1.80
N VAL A 69 -1.83 -5.34 -0.74
CA VAL A 69 -1.21 -6.41 0.06
C VAL A 69 -1.53 -7.82 -0.45
N ASN A 70 -2.21 -7.92 -1.61
CA ASN A 70 -2.60 -9.17 -2.28
C ASN A 70 -3.38 -10.14 -1.38
N ASN A 71 -4.19 -9.61 -0.46
CA ASN A 71 -5.02 -10.37 0.47
C ASN A 71 -6.49 -10.16 0.16
N LYS A 72 -7.15 -11.17 -0.42
CA LYS A 72 -8.59 -11.15 -0.65
C LYS A 72 -9.33 -11.39 0.66
N ASN A 73 -10.10 -10.41 1.07
CA ASN A 73 -11.02 -10.54 2.18
C ASN A 73 -12.41 -10.91 1.65
N HIS A 74 -12.96 -12.04 2.09
CA HIS A 74 -14.24 -12.53 1.64
C HIS A 74 -15.40 -12.18 2.58
N HIS A 75 -15.13 -11.65 3.78
CA HIS A 75 -16.12 -11.67 4.83
C HIS A 75 -16.53 -10.31 5.43
N PHE A 76 -15.73 -9.24 5.34
CA PHE A 76 -15.93 -8.11 6.24
C PHE A 76 -15.79 -6.71 5.63
N GLY A 77 -16.17 -6.52 4.39
CA GLY A 77 -16.13 -5.18 3.80
C GLY A 77 -14.68 -4.68 3.58
N LYS A 78 -14.55 -3.41 3.25
CA LYS A 78 -13.28 -2.79 2.86
C LYS A 78 -12.30 -2.71 4.05
N PRO A 79 -11.26 -3.57 4.13
CA PRO A 79 -10.30 -3.47 5.22
C PRO A 79 -9.46 -2.20 5.06
N GLN A 80 -9.30 -1.46 6.16
CA GLN A 80 -8.37 -0.33 6.22
C GLN A 80 -7.07 -0.76 6.90
N PRO A 81 -5.96 -0.01 6.74
CA PRO A 81 -4.73 -0.28 7.49
C PRO A 81 -4.99 -0.33 9.00
N GLY A 82 -4.52 -1.37 9.65
CA GLY A 82 -4.78 -1.68 11.07
C GLY A 82 -5.99 -2.60 11.30
N TYR A 83 -6.70 -2.98 10.24
CA TYR A 83 -7.88 -3.84 10.37
C TYR A 83 -7.55 -5.22 10.96
N PHE A 84 -6.50 -5.86 10.47
CA PHE A 84 -6.10 -7.20 10.93
C PHE A 84 -5.51 -7.17 12.35
N ALA A 85 -4.94 -6.04 12.75
CA ALA A 85 -4.46 -5.78 14.12
C ALA A 85 -5.57 -5.22 15.06
N ARG A 86 -6.83 -5.21 14.59
CA ARG A 86 -8.01 -4.74 15.34
C ARG A 86 -7.93 -3.28 15.81
N PHE A 87 -7.28 -2.42 15.03
CA PHE A 87 -7.31 -0.98 15.28
C PHE A 87 -8.69 -0.42 15.00
N ASN A 88 -9.10 0.60 15.77
CA ASN A 88 -10.28 1.40 15.47
C ASN A 88 -10.16 2.08 14.10
N HIS A 89 -11.28 2.55 13.57
CA HIS A 89 -11.29 3.36 12.35
C HIS A 89 -10.32 4.53 12.45
N ILE A 90 -9.69 4.86 11.30
CA ILE A 90 -8.77 5.99 11.20
C ILE A 90 -9.56 7.27 11.47
N GLN A 91 -9.08 8.09 12.40
CA GLN A 91 -9.65 9.39 12.70
C GLN A 91 -9.04 10.47 11.80
N ASN A 92 -9.75 11.57 11.58
CA ASN A 92 -9.32 12.63 10.66
C ASN A 92 -7.91 13.19 10.97
N ASN A 93 -7.54 13.33 12.23
CA ASN A 93 -6.21 13.78 12.65
C ASN A 93 -5.09 12.76 12.41
N GLN A 94 -5.43 11.54 12.03
CA GLN A 94 -4.51 10.43 11.77
C GLN A 94 -4.15 10.25 10.29
N TYR A 95 -4.69 11.08 9.39
CA TYR A 95 -4.35 11.04 7.96
C TYR A 95 -2.93 11.60 7.71
N LYS A 96 -1.93 10.86 8.18
CA LYS A 96 -0.50 11.15 8.05
C LYS A 96 0.24 9.89 7.65
N CYS A 97 1.22 10.00 6.75
CA CYS A 97 1.99 8.86 6.23
C CYS A 97 2.51 7.93 7.35
N VAL A 98 3.03 8.51 8.43
CA VAL A 98 3.59 7.74 9.56
C VAL A 98 2.52 6.92 10.30
N HIS A 99 1.32 7.45 10.47
CA HIS A 99 0.23 6.72 11.14
C HIS A 99 -0.25 5.53 10.30
N PHE A 100 -0.35 5.71 8.99
CA PHE A 100 -0.67 4.62 8.08
C PHE A 100 0.39 3.53 8.08
N PHE A 101 1.68 3.91 8.03
CA PHE A 101 2.75 2.93 8.08
C PHE A 101 2.75 2.13 9.38
N LYS A 102 2.53 2.78 10.53
CA LYS A 102 2.38 2.11 11.82
C LYS A 102 1.25 1.08 11.81
N ARG A 103 0.10 1.43 11.24
CA ARG A 103 -1.05 0.52 11.11
C ARG A 103 -0.75 -0.67 10.19
N ILE A 104 -0.11 -0.42 9.04
CA ILE A 104 0.31 -1.47 8.12
C ILE A 104 1.33 -2.41 8.78
N LEU A 105 2.27 -1.87 9.54
CA LEU A 105 3.27 -2.66 10.26
C LEU A 105 2.65 -3.57 11.33
N ASN A 106 1.60 -3.10 12.01
CA ASN A 106 0.87 -3.93 12.97
C ASN A 106 0.03 -5.03 12.29
N ASP A 107 -0.55 -4.75 11.12
CA ASP A 107 -1.23 -5.77 10.31
C ASP A 107 -0.26 -6.81 9.75
N ILE A 108 0.92 -6.35 9.33
CA ILE A 108 1.92 -7.13 8.59
C ILE A 108 3.31 -6.87 9.18
N PRO A 109 3.69 -7.53 10.28
CA PRO A 109 4.97 -7.26 10.96
C PRO A 109 6.22 -7.42 10.08
N SER A 110 6.11 -8.17 8.98
CA SER A 110 7.21 -8.38 8.02
C SER A 110 7.36 -7.26 6.98
N VAL A 111 6.43 -6.29 6.94
CA VAL A 111 6.49 -5.17 5.99
C VAL A 111 7.71 -4.30 6.25
N TYR A 112 8.31 -3.76 5.20
CA TYR A 112 9.40 -2.80 5.33
C TYR A 112 9.36 -1.75 4.22
N LEU A 113 9.92 -0.58 4.50
CA LEU A 113 10.03 0.52 3.55
C LEU A 113 11.07 0.21 2.46
N THR A 114 10.82 0.72 1.27
CA THR A 114 11.71 0.61 0.11
C THR A 114 11.62 1.87 -0.74
N SER A 115 12.34 1.92 -1.86
CA SER A 115 12.21 2.97 -2.86
C SER A 115 11.70 2.43 -4.20
N PHE A 116 11.38 3.33 -5.12
CA PHE A 116 10.99 2.97 -6.48
C PHE A 116 12.04 2.10 -7.17
N LYS A 117 13.32 2.39 -7.00
CA LYS A 117 14.44 1.72 -7.66
C LYS A 117 15.00 0.50 -6.92
N GLN A 118 14.64 0.28 -5.66
CA GLN A 118 15.10 -0.88 -4.91
C GLN A 118 14.19 -2.09 -5.14
N LYS A 119 14.76 -3.28 -5.31
CA LYS A 119 14.03 -4.55 -5.34
C LYS A 119 13.54 -4.92 -3.93
N CYS A 120 12.35 -5.50 -3.84
CA CYS A 120 11.95 -6.19 -2.62
C CYS A 120 12.75 -7.50 -2.44
N LYS A 121 12.82 -8.02 -1.21
CA LYS A 121 13.41 -9.33 -0.91
C LYS A 121 12.61 -10.45 -1.59
N LYS A 122 13.23 -11.61 -1.77
CA LYS A 122 12.58 -12.84 -2.24
C LYS A 122 11.31 -13.12 -1.42
N GLY A 123 10.20 -13.42 -2.11
CA GLY A 123 8.90 -13.68 -1.48
C GLY A 123 8.06 -12.42 -1.16
N PHE A 124 8.56 -11.23 -1.51
CA PHE A 124 7.85 -9.97 -1.30
C PHE A 124 7.54 -9.28 -2.63
N HIS A 125 6.50 -8.46 -2.66
CA HIS A 125 6.19 -7.56 -3.77
C HIS A 125 6.12 -6.11 -3.29
N LYS A 126 6.24 -5.17 -4.22
CA LYS A 126 6.25 -3.74 -3.93
C LYS A 126 4.84 -3.14 -4.01
N ALA A 127 4.55 -2.26 -3.07
CA ALA A 127 3.37 -1.40 -3.07
C ALA A 127 3.76 0.07 -2.86
N PHE A 128 2.85 0.97 -3.23
CA PHE A 128 2.99 2.41 -3.06
C PHE A 128 1.75 2.97 -2.36
N PHE A 129 1.96 3.98 -1.52
CA PHE A 129 0.92 4.62 -0.74
C PHE A 129 0.94 6.14 -0.90
N ALA A 130 -0.23 6.74 -1.08
CA ALA A 130 -0.45 8.17 -1.11
C ALA A 130 -1.73 8.55 -0.34
N ILE A 131 -1.81 9.79 0.12
CA ILE A 131 -2.99 10.36 0.78
C ILE A 131 -3.48 11.58 0.03
N ASP A 132 -4.77 11.86 0.15
CA ASP A 132 -5.35 13.14 -0.16
C ASP A 132 -5.00 14.10 0.98
N SER A 133 -4.33 15.22 0.64
CA SER A 133 -3.95 16.22 1.64
C SER A 133 -5.06 17.21 1.97
N ASN A 134 -6.20 17.15 1.26
CA ASN A 134 -7.36 17.96 1.53
C ASN A 134 -7.95 17.65 2.92
N LYS A 135 -7.98 18.64 3.78
CA LYS A 135 -8.44 18.48 5.17
C LYS A 135 -9.92 18.12 5.30
N ASN A 136 -10.69 18.32 4.26
CA ASN A 136 -12.15 18.09 4.30
C ASN A 136 -12.54 16.68 3.81
N GLU A 137 -11.70 16.01 3.03
CA GLU A 137 -12.08 14.75 2.36
C GLU A 137 -11.39 13.49 2.87
N HIS A 138 -10.26 13.63 3.55
CA HIS A 138 -9.57 12.55 4.28
C HIS A 138 -9.65 11.17 3.61
N ASP A 139 -9.01 11.00 2.46
CA ASP A 139 -8.91 9.69 1.82
C ASP A 139 -7.45 9.27 1.56
N TYR A 140 -7.26 8.02 1.18
CA TYR A 140 -5.95 7.45 0.91
C TYR A 140 -6.05 6.42 -0.21
N HIS A 141 -4.91 6.17 -0.88
CA HIS A 141 -4.88 5.19 -1.95
C HIS A 141 -3.59 4.37 -1.98
N PHE A 142 -3.75 3.12 -2.42
CA PHE A 142 -2.67 2.16 -2.58
C PHE A 142 -2.55 1.68 -4.02
N TYR A 143 -1.32 1.45 -4.44
CA TYR A 143 -0.95 0.87 -5.73
C TYR A 143 -0.08 -0.35 -5.51
N ARG A 144 -0.10 -1.31 -6.43
CA ARG A 144 0.70 -2.54 -6.40
C ARG A 144 1.50 -2.67 -7.68
N GLN A 145 2.77 -3.06 -7.56
CA GLN A 145 3.58 -3.46 -8.70
C GLN A 145 3.23 -4.90 -9.10
N ASP A 146 3.04 -5.13 -10.40
CA ASP A 146 2.68 -6.42 -10.98
C ASP A 146 3.85 -7.02 -11.78
N THR A 147 3.76 -8.32 -12.14
CA THR A 147 4.81 -9.07 -12.86
C THR A 147 5.21 -8.47 -14.22
N ASN A 148 4.37 -7.63 -14.81
CA ASN A 148 4.67 -6.93 -16.07
C ASN A 148 5.42 -5.59 -15.88
N GLN A 149 5.94 -5.31 -14.69
CA GLN A 149 6.58 -4.07 -14.24
C GLN A 149 5.67 -2.83 -14.17
N LEU A 150 4.41 -2.97 -14.52
CA LEU A 150 3.42 -1.90 -14.44
C LEU A 150 2.79 -1.88 -13.04
N TRP A 151 2.03 -0.84 -12.79
CA TRP A 151 1.32 -0.67 -11.53
C TRP A 151 -0.19 -0.71 -11.74
N SER A 152 -0.86 -1.27 -10.78
CA SER A 152 -2.31 -1.40 -10.77
C SER A 152 -2.88 -1.03 -9.41
N HIS A 153 -4.18 -0.76 -9.37
CA HIS A 153 -4.88 -0.41 -8.14
C HIS A 153 -6.35 -0.80 -8.20
N LYS A 154 -7.01 -0.74 -7.05
CA LYS A 154 -8.44 -1.01 -6.92
C LYS A 154 -9.11 0.16 -6.19
N PRO A 155 -9.74 1.11 -6.91
CA PRO A 155 -10.43 2.24 -6.28
C PRO A 155 -11.67 1.75 -5.51
N GLY A 156 -11.64 1.78 -4.19
CA GLY A 156 -12.75 1.36 -3.34
C GLY A 156 -13.33 0.00 -3.75
N THR A 157 -14.66 -0.03 -3.95
CA THR A 157 -15.42 -1.22 -4.39
C THR A 157 -15.51 -1.37 -5.90
N THR A 158 -14.79 -0.56 -6.67
CA THR A 158 -14.79 -0.62 -8.13
C THR A 158 -13.87 -1.72 -8.67
N ASN A 159 -13.71 -1.77 -9.97
CA ASN A 159 -12.83 -2.73 -10.63
C ASN A 159 -11.34 -2.44 -10.35
N VAL A 160 -10.54 -3.49 -10.38
CA VAL A 160 -9.08 -3.38 -10.48
C VAL A 160 -8.73 -2.85 -11.85
N ILE A 161 -7.88 -1.84 -11.89
CA ILE A 161 -7.42 -1.15 -13.10
C ILE A 161 -5.91 -0.89 -13.02
N ASN A 162 -5.28 -0.60 -14.16
CA ASN A 162 -3.84 -0.30 -14.29
C ASN A 162 -3.56 1.03 -14.99
N TYR A 163 -4.54 1.92 -15.01
CA TYR A 163 -4.43 3.27 -15.56
C TYR A 163 -4.74 4.33 -14.49
N ASP A 164 -4.20 5.51 -14.67
CA ASP A 164 -4.36 6.67 -13.80
C ASP A 164 -5.62 7.50 -14.12
N ALA A 165 -5.74 8.68 -13.52
CA ALA A 165 -6.90 9.57 -13.74
C ALA A 165 -6.98 10.14 -15.16
N ASP A 166 -5.87 10.12 -15.92
CA ASP A 166 -5.84 10.47 -17.35
C ASP A 166 -6.03 9.27 -18.28
N TYR A 167 -6.40 8.11 -17.74
CA TYR A 167 -6.50 6.83 -18.48
C TYR A 167 -5.17 6.37 -19.09
N LYS A 168 -4.03 6.80 -18.54
CA LYS A 168 -2.69 6.38 -18.96
C LYS A 168 -2.22 5.21 -18.12
N ILE A 169 -1.60 4.20 -18.75
CA ILE A 169 -1.01 3.05 -18.07
C ILE A 169 0.02 3.52 -17.03
N ILE A 170 -0.12 3.04 -15.80
CA ILE A 170 0.72 3.44 -14.69
C ILE A 170 2.06 2.70 -14.76
N LYS A 171 3.10 3.39 -15.21
CA LYS A 171 4.49 2.93 -15.20
C LYS A 171 5.22 3.30 -13.89
N ASN A 172 4.82 4.42 -13.31
CA ASN A 172 5.36 4.95 -12.07
C ASN A 172 4.25 5.67 -11.29
N PRO A 173 3.84 5.18 -10.11
CA PRO A 173 2.74 5.79 -9.37
C PRO A 173 3.05 7.19 -8.83
N LEU A 174 4.34 7.58 -8.73
CA LEU A 174 4.70 8.96 -8.37
C LEU A 174 4.45 9.96 -9.50
N LYS A 175 4.52 9.51 -10.76
CA LYS A 175 4.31 10.34 -11.96
C LYS A 175 2.88 10.24 -12.49
N ALA A 176 2.09 9.29 -12.00
CA ALA A 176 0.71 9.10 -12.39
C ALA A 176 -0.16 10.29 -11.97
N ASN A 177 -1.15 10.65 -12.79
CA ASN A 177 -2.18 11.57 -12.36
C ASN A 177 -3.09 10.87 -11.34
N ARG A 178 -3.11 11.39 -10.11
CA ARG A 178 -3.87 10.84 -8.99
C ARG A 178 -5.07 11.71 -8.58
N ASN A 179 -5.44 12.66 -9.43
CA ASN A 179 -6.62 13.51 -9.25
C ASN A 179 -7.84 12.86 -9.93
N TYR A 180 -8.65 12.15 -9.15
CA TYR A 180 -9.84 11.43 -9.62
C TYR A 180 -11.14 12.25 -9.40
N SER A 181 -11.08 13.56 -9.46
CA SER A 181 -12.20 14.50 -9.24
C SER A 181 -12.70 14.54 -7.80
N ALA A 182 -13.23 13.42 -7.27
CA ALA A 182 -13.70 13.33 -5.88
C ALA A 182 -12.54 13.30 -4.87
N TYR A 183 -11.39 12.72 -5.27
CA TYR A 183 -10.22 12.58 -4.40
C TYR A 183 -8.95 12.90 -5.18
N ASN A 184 -8.07 13.70 -4.58
CA ASN A 184 -6.76 14.01 -5.15
C ASN A 184 -5.65 13.51 -4.22
N TYR A 185 -5.10 12.33 -4.50
CA TYR A 185 -4.01 11.75 -3.72
C TYR A 185 -2.68 12.44 -4.04
N ASP A 186 -2.64 13.73 -3.81
CA ASP A 186 -1.56 14.68 -4.15
C ASP A 186 -0.29 14.44 -3.33
N LYS A 187 -0.43 13.88 -2.11
CA LYS A 187 0.69 13.63 -1.20
C LYS A 187 1.19 12.19 -1.29
N PRO A 188 2.28 11.92 -2.02
CA PRO A 188 2.97 10.64 -1.99
C PRO A 188 3.59 10.42 -0.61
N CYS A 189 3.47 9.21 -0.07
CA CYS A 189 3.99 8.86 1.24
C CYS A 189 5.21 7.95 1.16
N PHE A 190 5.05 6.73 0.66
CA PHE A 190 6.14 5.76 0.67
C PHE A 190 5.89 4.58 -0.27
N PHE A 191 6.99 3.93 -0.65
CA PHE A 191 7.00 2.56 -1.17
C PHE A 191 7.28 1.58 -0.04
N PHE A 192 6.69 0.40 -0.11
CA PHE A 192 6.90 -0.64 0.88
C PHE A 192 6.84 -2.03 0.23
N CYS A 193 7.48 -3.00 0.87
CA CYS A 193 7.50 -4.38 0.43
C CYS A 193 6.61 -5.23 1.33
N VAL A 194 5.74 -6.04 0.71
CA VAL A 194 4.74 -6.89 1.36
C VAL A 194 5.07 -8.35 1.11
N ASN A 195 5.01 -9.18 2.16
CA ASN A 195 5.17 -10.62 2.04
C ASN A 195 3.97 -11.25 1.29
N ASN A 196 4.25 -11.99 0.22
CA ASN A 196 3.22 -12.66 -0.59
C ASN A 196 2.44 -13.75 0.15
N LYS A 197 2.92 -14.19 1.29
CA LYS A 197 2.24 -15.16 2.16
C LYS A 197 1.23 -14.52 3.11
N PHE A 198 1.19 -13.18 3.18
CA PHE A 198 0.28 -12.48 4.06
C PHE A 198 -1.18 -12.82 3.74
N GLY A 199 -1.92 -13.23 4.76
CA GLY A 199 -3.35 -13.56 4.65
C GLY A 199 -3.68 -14.82 3.85
N LYS A 200 -2.68 -15.58 3.38
CA LYS A 200 -2.89 -16.86 2.69
C LYS A 200 -2.89 -18.01 3.68
N THR A 201 -3.82 -18.94 3.50
CA THR A 201 -3.80 -20.22 4.19
C THR A 201 -2.68 -21.11 3.64
N LYS A 202 -2.27 -22.17 4.40
CA LYS A 202 -1.28 -23.15 3.91
C LYS A 202 -1.63 -23.76 2.55
N ALA A 203 -2.93 -23.88 2.23
CA ALA A 203 -3.40 -24.39 0.95
C ALA A 203 -3.27 -23.40 -0.22
N GLN A 204 -2.96 -22.14 0.04
CA GLN A 204 -2.86 -21.07 -0.96
C GLN A 204 -1.41 -20.62 -1.21
N ILE A 205 -0.44 -21.23 -0.54
CA ILE A 205 0.99 -20.99 -0.66
C ILE A 205 1.62 -22.08 -1.54
#